data_0951d570d58681852a2d32d3395e14db
#
_entry.id   0951d570d58681852a2d32d3395e14db
#
_cell.length_a   1.000
_cell.length_b   1.000
_cell.length_c   1.000
_cell.angle_alpha   90.00
_cell.angle_beta   90.00
_cell.angle_gamma   90.00
#
_symmetry.space_group_name_H-M   'P 1'
#
loop_
_entity.id
_entity.type
_entity.pdbx_description
1 polymer ?
#
loop_
_entity_poly.entity_id
_entity_poly.type
_entity_poly.pdbx_seq_one_letter_code
_entity_poly.pdbx_strand_id
1 'polypeptide(L)'
;MEWVSWYDATNYCARLAARELVAGRLPAGWAYRLPTEAEWEYASRAGSTNRFSYGDDPGYTQLANYAWHGATYSGGTTHAVGGKLPNRWGLYDVSENVWEWCSDWFGSYSGGSVTNPQGSGSGSNRVVRGGCWYYFAYYCRSAARNFDFPSYRYYYIGVRVVLAPGQP
;
A
#
# COMPACT_ATOMS: atom_id res chain seq x y z
N MET A 1 -1.98 1.38 -11.71
CA MET A 1 -1.39 0.20 -12.41
C MET A 1 -1.82 -1.04 -11.63
N GLU A 2 -2.45 -1.97 -12.29
CA GLU A 2 -2.87 -3.28 -11.76
C GLU A 2 -2.30 -4.41 -12.63
N TRP A 3 -2.64 -5.68 -12.30
CA TRP A 3 -2.10 -6.88 -12.97
C TRP A 3 -0.59 -7.05 -12.79
N VAL A 4 -0.04 -6.60 -11.68
CA VAL A 4 1.38 -6.69 -11.36
C VAL A 4 1.63 -7.68 -10.23
N SER A 5 2.55 -8.61 -10.41
CA SER A 5 3.03 -9.47 -9.34
C SER A 5 3.98 -8.70 -8.42
N TRP A 6 4.28 -9.27 -7.25
CA TRP A 6 5.29 -8.72 -6.36
C TRP A 6 6.67 -8.65 -7.03
N TYR A 7 7.00 -9.66 -7.85
CA TYR A 7 8.25 -9.67 -8.62
C TYR A 7 8.28 -8.58 -9.71
N ASP A 8 7.16 -8.31 -10.38
CA ASP A 8 7.08 -7.21 -11.34
C ASP A 8 7.26 -5.86 -10.65
N ALA A 9 6.62 -5.70 -9.48
CA ALA A 9 6.69 -4.48 -8.68
C ALA A 9 8.13 -4.20 -8.19
N THR A 10 8.82 -5.21 -7.65
CA THR A 10 10.21 -5.07 -7.21
C THR A 10 11.16 -4.82 -8.38
N ASN A 11 10.96 -5.49 -9.52
CA ASN A 11 11.75 -5.25 -10.73
C ASN A 11 11.54 -3.82 -11.27
N TYR A 12 10.29 -3.33 -11.25
CA TYR A 12 10.02 -1.93 -11.60
C TYR A 12 10.79 -0.96 -10.70
N CYS A 13 10.78 -1.17 -9.38
CA CYS A 13 11.52 -0.35 -8.43
C CYS A 13 13.03 -0.35 -8.72
N ALA A 14 13.61 -1.52 -8.99
CA ALA A 14 15.03 -1.65 -9.33
C ALA A 14 15.39 -0.89 -10.63
N ARG A 15 14.56 -1.02 -11.66
CA ARG A 15 14.75 -0.29 -12.93
C ARG A 15 14.61 1.22 -12.76
N LEU A 16 13.64 1.65 -11.93
CA LEU A 16 13.47 3.07 -11.61
C LEU A 16 14.70 3.60 -10.87
N ALA A 17 15.18 2.87 -9.85
CA ALA A 17 16.39 3.25 -9.11
C ALA A 17 17.61 3.38 -10.04
N ALA A 18 17.84 2.43 -10.92
CA ALA A 18 18.94 2.47 -11.89
C ALA A 18 18.83 3.70 -12.83
N ARG A 19 17.64 3.98 -13.34
CA ARG A 19 17.38 5.16 -14.19
C ARG A 19 17.66 6.48 -13.44
N GLU A 20 17.17 6.61 -12.23
CA GLU A 20 17.33 7.83 -11.42
C GLU A 20 18.78 8.01 -10.93
N LEU A 21 19.51 6.90 -10.70
CA LEU A 21 20.94 6.93 -10.39
C LEU A 21 21.75 7.48 -11.58
N VAL A 22 21.52 6.95 -12.79
CA VAL A 22 22.19 7.43 -14.00
C VAL A 22 21.89 8.90 -14.28
N ALA A 23 20.68 9.34 -13.97
CA ALA A 23 20.26 10.73 -14.11
C ALA A 23 20.75 11.67 -12.97
N GLY A 24 21.49 11.15 -11.99
CA GLY A 24 21.98 11.92 -10.85
C GLY A 24 20.91 12.43 -9.88
N ARG A 25 19.72 11.80 -9.89
CA ARG A 25 18.58 12.20 -9.06
C ARG A 25 18.33 11.28 -7.86
N LEU A 26 19.05 10.16 -7.77
CA LEU A 26 18.96 9.25 -6.62
C LEU A 26 20.00 9.64 -5.57
N PRO A 27 19.59 10.04 -4.34
CA PRO A 27 20.52 10.37 -3.29
C PRO A 27 21.36 9.14 -2.88
N ALA A 28 22.59 9.36 -2.47
CA ALA A 28 23.48 8.30 -2.00
C ALA A 28 22.87 7.56 -0.80
N GLY A 29 22.86 6.22 -0.86
CA GLY A 29 22.26 5.37 0.17
C GLY A 29 20.73 5.27 0.13
N TRP A 30 20.08 5.91 -0.85
CA TRP A 30 18.62 5.82 -1.05
C TRP A 30 18.29 4.84 -2.18
N ALA A 31 17.08 4.28 -2.12
CA ALA A 31 16.57 3.39 -3.15
C ALA A 31 15.07 3.60 -3.40
N TYR A 32 14.64 3.39 -4.63
CA TYR A 32 13.23 3.14 -4.93
C TYR A 32 12.94 1.68 -4.60
N ARG A 33 11.93 1.44 -3.79
CA ARG A 33 11.53 0.10 -3.36
C ARG A 33 10.04 0.04 -3.00
N LEU A 34 9.54 -1.15 -2.72
CA LEU A 34 8.25 -1.30 -2.07
C LEU A 34 8.35 -0.81 -0.61
N PRO A 35 7.27 -0.24 -0.06
CA PRO A 35 7.22 0.06 1.37
C PRO A 35 7.25 -1.24 2.18
N THR A 36 7.79 -1.18 3.39
CA THR A 36 7.42 -2.18 4.39
C THR A 36 5.94 -2.02 4.76
N GLU A 37 5.34 -3.06 5.33
CA GLU A 37 3.97 -2.97 5.83
C GLU A 37 3.80 -1.83 6.85
N ALA A 38 4.78 -1.67 7.74
CA ALA A 38 4.78 -0.61 8.74
C ALA A 38 4.91 0.79 8.12
N GLU A 39 5.77 0.97 7.13
CA GLU A 39 5.89 2.24 6.40
C GLU A 39 4.59 2.57 5.67
N TRP A 40 3.98 1.57 5.04
CA TRP A 40 2.71 1.73 4.36
C TRP A 40 1.62 2.20 5.33
N GLU A 41 1.45 1.52 6.48
CA GLU A 41 0.43 1.87 7.46
C GLU A 41 0.70 3.24 8.10
N TYR A 42 1.95 3.55 8.42
CA TYR A 42 2.35 4.86 8.94
C TYR A 42 1.99 5.99 7.98
N ALA A 43 2.32 5.84 6.70
CA ALA A 43 2.01 6.81 5.66
C ALA A 43 0.50 6.92 5.40
N SER A 44 -0.21 5.79 5.37
CA SER A 44 -1.66 5.75 5.22
C SER A 44 -2.36 6.49 6.37
N ARG A 45 -1.97 6.26 7.61
CA ARG A 45 -2.55 6.90 8.79
C ARG A 45 -2.31 8.41 8.86
N ALA A 46 -1.20 8.88 8.34
CA ALA A 46 -0.82 10.30 8.37
C ALA A 46 -0.99 10.95 9.77
N GLY A 47 -0.55 10.22 10.82
CA GLY A 47 -0.67 10.64 12.22
C GLY A 47 -2.01 10.32 12.89
N SER A 48 -2.98 9.74 12.19
CA SER A 48 -4.25 9.32 12.78
C SER A 48 -4.11 8.01 13.56
N THR A 49 -4.69 7.92 14.74
CA THR A 49 -4.87 6.68 15.50
C THR A 49 -6.23 6.03 15.26
N ASN A 50 -7.09 6.68 14.51
CA ASN A 50 -8.45 6.27 14.23
C ASN A 50 -8.52 5.11 13.23
N ARG A 51 -9.74 4.64 12.95
CA ARG A 51 -10.02 3.57 11.99
C ARG A 51 -9.53 3.90 10.58
N PHE A 52 -9.72 5.17 10.16
CA PHE A 52 -9.29 5.70 8.87
C PHE A 52 -8.37 6.91 9.05
N SER A 53 -7.67 7.30 7.99
CA SER A 53 -6.80 8.49 8.00
C SER A 53 -7.56 9.80 8.28
N TYR A 54 -8.84 9.86 7.91
CA TYR A 54 -9.71 11.03 8.10
C TYR A 54 -10.50 11.01 9.42
N GLY A 55 -10.46 9.93 10.19
CA GLY A 55 -11.15 9.81 11.48
C GLY A 55 -11.86 8.46 11.67
N ASP A 56 -12.69 8.40 12.69
CA ASP A 56 -13.60 7.26 12.90
C ASP A 56 -14.90 7.49 12.13
N ASP A 57 -15.27 6.52 11.33
CA ASP A 57 -16.49 6.53 10.51
C ASP A 57 -17.13 5.13 10.61
N PRO A 58 -17.77 4.79 11.75
CA PRO A 58 -18.32 3.46 12.00
C PRO A 58 -19.43 3.08 11.02
N GLY A 59 -20.11 4.07 10.44
CA GLY A 59 -21.17 3.88 9.46
C GLY A 59 -20.71 3.99 8.01
N TYR A 60 -19.41 4.22 7.75
CA TYR A 60 -18.83 4.41 6.40
C TYR A 60 -19.48 5.54 5.60
N THR A 61 -20.01 6.56 6.28
CA THR A 61 -20.80 7.64 5.65
C THR A 61 -19.95 8.62 4.86
N GLN A 62 -18.66 8.75 5.21
CA GLN A 62 -17.71 9.63 4.53
C GLN A 62 -16.75 8.87 3.61
N LEU A 63 -16.72 7.54 3.72
CA LEU A 63 -15.72 6.71 3.02
C LEU A 63 -15.69 6.95 1.52
N ALA A 64 -16.84 7.15 0.88
CA ALA A 64 -16.94 7.43 -0.56
C ALA A 64 -16.20 8.70 -1.03
N ASN A 65 -15.87 9.63 -0.11
CA ASN A 65 -15.05 10.79 -0.43
C ASN A 65 -13.55 10.45 -0.53
N TYR A 66 -13.12 9.37 0.12
CA TYR A 66 -11.71 8.99 0.27
C TYR A 66 -11.35 7.71 -0.47
N ALA A 67 -12.34 6.89 -0.84
CA ALA A 67 -12.13 5.55 -1.36
C ALA A 67 -13.06 5.18 -2.51
N TRP A 68 -12.57 4.37 -3.43
CA TRP A 68 -13.34 3.66 -4.44
C TRP A 68 -13.61 2.24 -3.92
N HIS A 69 -14.72 2.02 -3.20
CA HIS A 69 -14.99 0.79 -2.48
C HIS A 69 -16.27 0.10 -2.90
N GLY A 70 -16.32 -1.23 -2.73
CA GLY A 70 -17.45 -2.06 -3.06
C GLY A 70 -17.88 -1.90 -4.52
N ALA A 71 -18.09 -2.98 -5.23
CA ALA A 71 -18.37 -2.95 -6.67
C ALA A 71 -19.51 -1.98 -7.08
N THR A 72 -20.47 -1.75 -6.19
CA THR A 72 -21.59 -0.81 -6.44
C THR A 72 -21.15 0.65 -6.46
N TYR A 73 -20.23 1.05 -5.55
CA TYR A 73 -19.78 2.45 -5.43
C TYR A 73 -18.59 2.76 -6.34
N SER A 74 -17.81 1.73 -6.69
CA SER A 74 -16.67 1.85 -7.60
C SER A 74 -17.07 1.70 -9.08
N GLY A 75 -18.33 1.38 -9.38
CA GLY A 75 -18.73 1.06 -10.75
C GLY A 75 -18.12 -0.24 -11.30
N GLY A 76 -17.57 -1.10 -10.42
CA GLY A 76 -17.04 -2.42 -10.79
C GLY A 76 -15.68 -2.42 -11.48
N THR A 77 -14.86 -1.38 -11.28
CA THR A 77 -13.54 -1.25 -11.92
C THR A 77 -12.57 -0.41 -11.08
N THR A 78 -11.31 -0.43 -11.47
CA THR A 78 -10.29 0.52 -11.00
C THR A 78 -10.53 1.92 -11.58
N HIS A 79 -10.01 2.93 -10.90
CA HIS A 79 -10.15 4.33 -11.29
C HIS A 79 -8.78 5.01 -11.45
N ALA A 80 -8.79 6.14 -12.15
CA ALA A 80 -7.62 7.00 -12.22
C ALA A 80 -7.19 7.43 -10.82
N VAL A 81 -5.89 7.43 -10.57
CA VAL A 81 -5.31 7.84 -9.29
C VAL A 81 -5.61 9.31 -8.99
N GLY A 82 -5.73 9.64 -7.70
CA GLY A 82 -5.97 11.02 -7.27
C GLY A 82 -7.41 11.51 -7.44
N GLY A 83 -8.35 10.62 -7.74
CA GLY A 83 -9.77 10.95 -7.93
C GLY A 83 -10.58 11.15 -6.65
N LYS A 84 -10.00 10.84 -5.50
CA LYS A 84 -10.61 10.98 -4.16
C LYS A 84 -9.82 11.95 -3.30
N LEU A 85 -10.32 12.26 -2.10
CA LEU A 85 -9.61 13.13 -1.16
C LEU A 85 -8.35 12.43 -0.63
N PRO A 86 -7.23 13.16 -0.48
CA PRO A 86 -6.00 12.63 0.10
C PRO A 86 -6.10 12.53 1.64
N ASN A 87 -5.17 11.80 2.23
CA ASN A 87 -4.96 11.88 3.67
C ASN A 87 -4.27 13.22 4.05
N ARG A 88 -4.05 13.44 5.37
CA ARG A 88 -3.47 14.69 5.88
C ARG A 88 -2.04 14.98 5.38
N TRP A 89 -1.33 13.98 4.86
CA TRP A 89 0.01 14.15 4.26
C TRP A 89 -0.03 14.26 2.74
N GLY A 90 -1.21 14.39 2.14
CA GLY A 90 -1.38 14.57 0.70
C GLY A 90 -1.26 13.27 -0.10
N LEU A 91 -1.35 12.10 0.55
CA LEU A 91 -1.32 10.81 -0.14
C LEU A 91 -2.73 10.42 -0.56
N TYR A 92 -2.89 10.19 -1.86
CA TYR A 92 -4.11 9.74 -2.50
C TYR A 92 -4.20 8.21 -2.54
N ASP A 93 -5.41 7.69 -2.63
CA ASP A 93 -5.74 6.29 -2.85
C ASP A 93 -5.10 5.32 -1.82
N VAL A 94 -4.85 5.80 -0.59
CA VAL A 94 -4.38 4.97 0.54
C VAL A 94 -5.50 4.15 1.17
N SER A 95 -6.73 4.40 0.76
CA SER A 95 -7.93 3.63 1.08
C SER A 95 -8.53 3.20 -0.23
N GLU A 96 -8.31 1.94 -0.61
CA GLU A 96 -8.83 1.27 -1.81
C GLU A 96 -8.31 1.80 -3.16
N ASN A 97 -9.09 1.61 -4.20
CA ASN A 97 -8.76 1.49 -5.59
C ASN A 97 -8.16 0.11 -5.90
N VAL A 98 -6.92 -0.17 -5.46
CA VAL A 98 -6.29 -1.49 -5.53
C VAL A 98 -5.51 -1.80 -4.26
N TRP A 99 -5.40 -3.08 -3.92
CA TRP A 99 -4.43 -3.54 -2.94
C TRP A 99 -3.02 -3.17 -3.39
N GLU A 100 -2.15 -2.79 -2.47
CA GLU A 100 -0.78 -2.38 -2.76
C GLU A 100 0.22 -3.35 -2.12
N TRP A 101 1.14 -3.89 -2.93
CA TRP A 101 2.19 -4.77 -2.46
C TRP A 101 3.11 -4.07 -1.45
N CYS A 102 3.41 -4.78 -0.35
CA CYS A 102 4.48 -4.44 0.59
C CYS A 102 5.67 -5.39 0.43
N SER A 103 6.83 -5.01 0.95
CA SER A 103 8.04 -5.84 0.90
C SER A 103 7.96 -7.07 1.80
N ASP A 104 7.14 -7.01 2.84
CA ASP A 104 7.08 -7.98 3.93
C ASP A 104 6.47 -9.32 3.53
N TRP A 105 6.99 -10.42 4.08
CA TRP A 105 6.27 -11.66 4.14
C TRP A 105 5.10 -11.56 5.12
N PHE A 106 3.96 -12.09 4.72
CA PHE A 106 2.80 -12.12 5.59
C PHE A 106 3.02 -13.12 6.75
N GLY A 107 2.79 -12.63 7.97
CA GLY A 107 2.90 -13.42 9.20
C GLY A 107 2.19 -12.73 10.35
N SER A 108 2.19 -13.38 11.50
CA SER A 108 1.71 -12.79 12.75
C SER A 108 2.67 -11.67 13.19
N TYR A 109 2.12 -10.63 13.77
CA TYR A 109 2.96 -9.63 14.43
C TYR A 109 3.64 -10.24 15.66
N SER A 110 4.92 -9.96 15.84
CA SER A 110 5.60 -10.20 17.11
C SER A 110 5.01 -9.26 18.15
N GLY A 111 4.76 -9.78 19.35
CA GLY A 111 4.32 -8.94 20.46
C GLY A 111 5.43 -7.94 20.88
N GLY A 112 5.01 -6.86 21.55
CA GLY A 112 5.93 -5.86 22.09
C GLY A 112 6.20 -4.69 21.14
N SER A 113 7.08 -3.77 21.59
CA SER A 113 7.50 -2.61 20.80
C SER A 113 8.62 -2.99 19.85
N VAL A 114 8.48 -2.62 18.59
CA VAL A 114 9.48 -2.85 17.54
C VAL A 114 9.79 -1.54 16.82
N THR A 115 11.02 -1.39 16.36
CA THR A 115 11.46 -0.23 15.59
C THR A 115 11.74 -0.66 14.16
N ASN A 116 11.15 0.05 13.18
CA ASN A 116 11.30 -0.20 11.75
C ASN A 116 11.11 -1.69 11.38
N PRO A 117 9.99 -2.34 11.76
CA PRO A 117 9.79 -3.75 11.49
C PRO A 117 9.77 -4.03 9.98
N GLN A 118 10.31 -5.17 9.58
CA GLN A 118 10.36 -5.65 8.21
C GLN A 118 9.53 -6.93 8.01
N GLY A 119 8.60 -7.19 8.93
CA GLY A 119 7.74 -8.37 8.90
C GLY A 119 8.47 -9.67 9.25
N SER A 120 7.91 -10.78 8.80
CA SER A 120 8.53 -12.10 8.97
C SER A 120 9.75 -12.25 8.08
N GLY A 121 10.79 -12.95 8.56
CA GLY A 121 12.00 -13.23 7.77
C GLY A 121 11.77 -14.20 6.61
N SER A 122 10.64 -14.93 6.59
CA SER A 122 10.28 -15.87 5.52
C SER A 122 8.77 -16.08 5.46
N GLY A 123 8.28 -16.59 4.36
CA GLY A 123 6.86 -16.90 4.16
C GLY A 123 6.56 -17.38 2.74
N SER A 124 5.33 -17.74 2.49
CA SER A 124 4.82 -18.11 1.15
C SER A 124 4.04 -16.99 0.48
N ASN A 125 3.55 -16.03 1.27
CA ASN A 125 2.73 -14.92 0.80
C ASN A 125 3.33 -13.58 1.18
N ARG A 126 3.16 -12.58 0.31
CA ARG A 126 3.54 -11.18 0.58
C ARG A 126 2.33 -10.39 1.07
N VAL A 127 2.60 -9.41 1.92
CA VAL A 127 1.58 -8.49 2.43
C VAL A 127 1.05 -7.60 1.32
N VAL A 128 -0.28 -7.39 1.31
CA VAL A 128 -0.95 -6.33 0.55
C VAL A 128 -1.81 -5.48 1.48
N ARG A 129 -1.87 -4.18 1.21
CA ARG A 129 -2.52 -3.19 2.06
C ARG A 129 -3.44 -2.28 1.25
N GLY A 130 -4.37 -1.59 1.94
CA GLY A 130 -5.21 -0.53 1.40
C GLY A 130 -6.63 -0.92 1.02
N GLY A 131 -6.90 -2.19 0.76
CA GLY A 131 -8.19 -2.61 0.20
C GLY A 131 -8.24 -2.49 -1.32
N CYS A 132 -9.37 -2.78 -1.93
CA CYS A 132 -9.58 -2.56 -3.35
C CYS A 132 -11.04 -2.31 -3.70
N TRP A 133 -11.28 -1.76 -4.88
CA TRP A 133 -12.60 -1.39 -5.41
C TRP A 133 -13.66 -2.50 -5.34
N TYR A 134 -13.23 -3.77 -5.29
CA TYR A 134 -14.13 -4.93 -5.29
C TYR A 134 -14.58 -5.35 -3.89
N TYR A 135 -13.79 -5.02 -2.84
CA TYR A 135 -14.02 -5.47 -1.48
C TYR A 135 -14.96 -4.54 -0.69
N PHE A 136 -15.40 -5.01 0.48
CA PHE A 136 -16.29 -4.26 1.38
C PHE A 136 -15.53 -3.14 2.11
N ALA A 137 -16.26 -2.10 2.47
CA ALA A 137 -15.78 -0.91 3.17
C ALA A 137 -14.87 -1.17 4.38
N TYR A 138 -15.04 -2.28 5.08
CA TYR A 138 -14.21 -2.58 6.25
C TYR A 138 -12.75 -2.89 5.89
N TYR A 139 -12.46 -3.24 4.65
CA TYR A 139 -11.08 -3.43 4.16
C TYR A 139 -10.34 -2.12 3.88
N CYS A 140 -11.07 -1.00 3.79
CA CYS A 140 -10.49 0.35 3.62
C CYS A 140 -9.81 0.90 4.89
N ARG A 141 -9.97 0.23 6.04
CA ARG A 141 -9.36 0.67 7.30
C ARG A 141 -7.84 0.64 7.20
N SER A 142 -7.18 1.65 7.82
CA SER A 142 -5.72 1.72 7.82
C SER A 142 -5.05 0.47 8.38
N ALA A 143 -5.69 -0.23 9.34
CA ALA A 143 -5.19 -1.47 9.92
C ALA A 143 -5.57 -2.75 9.13
N ALA A 144 -6.34 -2.63 8.04
CA ALA A 144 -6.74 -3.81 7.27
C ALA A 144 -5.52 -4.40 6.57
N ARG A 145 -5.35 -5.71 6.71
CA ARG A 145 -4.25 -6.50 6.14
C ARG A 145 -4.81 -7.57 5.25
N ASN A 146 -4.09 -7.88 4.20
CA ASN A 146 -4.32 -9.07 3.40
C ASN A 146 -2.99 -9.59 2.83
N PHE A 147 -3.03 -10.67 2.09
CA PHE A 147 -1.85 -11.28 1.50
C PHE A 147 -2.20 -11.95 0.18
N ASP A 148 -1.16 -12.16 -0.64
CA ASP A 148 -1.27 -12.99 -1.83
C ASP A 148 0.07 -13.65 -2.18
N PHE A 149 0.03 -14.66 -3.05
CA PHE A 149 1.24 -15.28 -3.58
C PHE A 149 2.04 -14.29 -4.43
N PRO A 150 3.38 -14.19 -4.23
CA PRO A 150 4.19 -13.17 -4.90
C PRO A 150 4.21 -13.26 -6.43
N SER A 151 3.85 -14.40 -7.00
CA SER A 151 3.76 -14.61 -8.45
C SER A 151 2.41 -14.22 -9.05
N TYR A 152 1.38 -14.00 -8.24
CA TYR A 152 0.05 -13.74 -8.74
C TYR A 152 -0.10 -12.31 -9.27
N ARG A 153 -0.95 -12.19 -10.29
CA ARG A 153 -1.35 -10.92 -10.92
C ARG A 153 -2.85 -10.83 -10.91
N TYR A 154 -3.38 -9.77 -10.32
CA TYR A 154 -4.83 -9.55 -10.29
C TYR A 154 -5.17 -8.10 -10.65
N TYR A 155 -6.37 -7.91 -11.20
CA TYR A 155 -6.93 -6.61 -11.57
C TYR A 155 -7.23 -5.71 -10.36
N TYR A 156 -7.06 -6.23 -9.15
CA TYR A 156 -7.27 -5.51 -7.90
C TYR A 156 -5.98 -5.38 -7.06
N ILE A 157 -4.82 -5.74 -7.60
CA ILE A 157 -3.52 -5.57 -6.94
C ILE A 157 -2.61 -4.70 -7.78
N GLY A 158 -2.03 -3.69 -7.15
CA GLY A 158 -1.11 -2.74 -7.74
C GLY A 158 0.11 -2.48 -6.89
N VAL A 159 0.72 -1.31 -7.08
CA VAL A 159 1.98 -0.95 -6.46
C VAL A 159 2.01 0.52 -6.05
N ARG A 160 2.56 0.78 -4.87
CA ARG A 160 3.04 2.08 -4.43
C ARG A 160 4.54 1.99 -4.18
N VAL A 161 5.28 2.94 -4.75
CA VAL A 161 6.75 3.00 -4.62
C VAL A 161 7.11 4.01 -3.54
N VAL A 162 8.12 3.70 -2.76
CA VAL A 162 8.75 4.66 -1.84
C VAL A 162 10.17 4.96 -2.28
N LEU A 163 10.60 6.19 -2.09
CA LEU A 163 12.00 6.59 -2.12
C LEU A 163 12.44 6.74 -0.66
N ALA A 164 13.33 5.89 -0.22
CA ALA A 164 13.76 5.83 1.17
C ALA A 164 15.20 5.31 1.26
N PRO A 165 15.86 5.43 2.43
CA PRO A 165 17.13 4.76 2.65
C PRO A 165 17.04 3.28 2.28
N GLY A 166 18.09 2.74 1.67
CA GLY A 166 18.17 1.31 1.36
C GLY A 166 17.98 0.49 2.64
N GLN A 167 17.25 -0.61 2.53
CA GLN A 167 17.15 -1.56 3.65
C GLN A 167 18.46 -2.33 3.77
N PRO A 168 18.93 -2.57 5.00
CA PRO A 168 20.15 -3.33 5.23
C PRO A 168 20.03 -4.79 4.79
#